data_134997ac8c64c563327c7c79c44d3a7b
#
_entry.id   134997ac8c64c563327c7c79c44d3a7b
#
_cell.length_a   1.000
_cell.length_b   1.000
_cell.length_c   1.000
_cell.angle_alpha   90.00
_cell.angle_beta   90.00
_cell.angle_gamma   90.00
#
_symmetry.space_group_name_H-M   'P 1'
#
loop_
_entity.id
_entity.type
_entity.pdbx_description
1 polymer ?
#
loop_
_entity_poly.entity_id
_entity_poly.type
_entity_poly.pdbx_seq_one_letter_code
_entity_poly.pdbx_strand_id
1 'polypeptide(L)'
;SSAAADVYKRQIQNEEEIRMIKIIMHGCNGKMGQTITEMCKDDPEIEIVAGIDLYDGIKNDYQVFPNISVCDVKADAVIDFSNAKAVDDLLIYCEEKQVPVVLCTTGLSEEQLAKVKQVSGHVAVLKSANMSLGINMLMELLKKAALTLAPAGFDMEIVEKHHNQKLDAPSGTALALADSMNEALNEKYAYVYDRSRERKKREKYEIGISAVRGGNIVGEHEVILSLIHI
;
A
#
# COMPACT_ATOMS: atom_id res chain seq x y z
N SER A 1 51.92 -10.40 -12.58
CA SER A 1 51.01 -11.09 -11.64
C SER A 1 50.62 -10.25 -10.43
N SER A 2 51.28 -9.11 -10.13
CA SER A 2 50.89 -8.24 -9.00
C SER A 2 49.69 -7.33 -9.31
N ALA A 3 49.60 -6.80 -10.53
CA ALA A 3 48.52 -5.91 -10.92
C ALA A 3 47.11 -6.58 -10.94
N ALA A 4 47.03 -7.87 -11.28
CA ALA A 4 45.75 -8.61 -11.24
C ALA A 4 45.30 -8.90 -9.79
N ALA A 5 46.25 -9.13 -8.88
CA ALA A 5 45.97 -9.31 -7.45
C ALA A 5 45.57 -8.00 -6.77
N ASP A 6 46.09 -6.84 -7.24
CA ASP A 6 45.70 -5.51 -6.74
C ASP A 6 44.33 -5.08 -7.28
N VAL A 7 43.98 -5.43 -8.52
CA VAL A 7 42.63 -5.22 -9.08
C VAL A 7 41.62 -6.10 -8.34
N TYR A 8 41.96 -7.36 -8.06
CA TYR A 8 41.08 -8.27 -7.32
C TYR A 8 40.93 -7.84 -5.84
N LYS A 9 41.98 -7.36 -5.21
CA LYS A 9 41.93 -6.76 -3.85
C LYS A 9 41.11 -5.47 -3.82
N ARG A 10 41.18 -4.61 -4.88
CA ARG A 10 40.32 -3.40 -4.98
C ARG A 10 38.87 -3.74 -5.25
N GLN A 11 38.59 -4.84 -5.96
CA GLN A 11 37.22 -5.33 -6.12
C GLN A 11 36.63 -5.93 -4.84
N ILE A 12 37.47 -6.56 -3.99
CA ILE A 12 37.03 -7.08 -2.68
C ILE A 12 36.98 -5.95 -1.61
N GLN A 13 37.73 -4.85 -1.77
CA GLN A 13 37.63 -3.67 -0.90
C GLN A 13 36.51 -2.69 -1.22
N ASN A 14 35.81 -2.88 -2.34
CA ASN A 14 34.49 -2.33 -2.60
C ASN A 14 33.40 -3.34 -2.12
N GLU A 15 33.56 -3.97 -0.97
CA GLU A 15 32.41 -4.27 -0.13
C GLU A 15 31.82 -2.89 0.20
N GLU A 16 30.77 -2.48 -0.52
CA GLU A 16 29.91 -1.40 -0.10
C GLU A 16 29.60 -1.72 1.37
N GLU A 17 30.08 -0.90 2.28
CA GLU A 17 29.63 -0.96 3.66
C GLU A 17 28.11 -0.96 3.56
N ILE A 18 27.47 -2.09 3.89
CA ILE A 18 26.01 -2.20 3.89
C ILE A 18 25.58 -1.13 4.90
N ARG A 19 25.16 0.01 4.36
CA ARG A 19 24.74 1.14 5.18
C ARG A 19 23.40 0.77 5.79
N MET A 20 23.37 0.57 7.10
CA MET A 20 22.15 0.34 7.85
C MET A 20 21.16 1.48 7.61
N ILE A 21 19.98 1.16 7.10
CA ILE A 21 18.91 2.09 6.80
C ILE A 21 18.11 2.36 8.07
N LYS A 22 18.02 3.61 8.48
CA LYS A 22 17.28 4.05 9.66
C LYS A 22 15.87 4.45 9.29
N ILE A 23 14.88 3.82 9.91
CA ILE A 23 13.48 4.10 9.64
C ILE A 23 12.74 4.61 10.88
N ILE A 24 11.77 5.50 10.64
CA ILE A 24 10.71 5.84 11.60
C ILE A 24 9.49 5.00 11.27
N MET A 25 8.97 4.25 12.25
CA MET A 25 7.75 3.46 12.09
C MET A 25 6.54 4.25 12.57
N HIS A 26 5.74 4.78 11.64
CA HIS A 26 4.51 5.53 11.92
C HIS A 26 3.31 4.58 12.02
N GLY A 27 2.60 4.58 13.15
CA GLY A 27 1.62 3.56 13.51
C GLY A 27 2.28 2.32 14.12
N CYS A 28 3.37 2.51 14.87
CA CYS A 28 4.25 1.45 15.37
C CYS A 28 3.55 0.45 16.31
N ASN A 29 2.53 0.87 17.05
CA ASN A 29 1.79 0.02 17.99
C ASN A 29 0.55 -0.63 17.39
N GLY A 30 0.26 -0.36 16.11
CA GLY A 30 -0.73 -1.09 15.32
C GLY A 30 -0.25 -2.50 14.93
N LYS A 31 -1.16 -3.34 14.43
CA LYS A 31 -0.82 -4.72 14.00
C LYS A 31 0.33 -4.76 12.99
N MET A 32 0.26 -3.95 11.93
CA MET A 32 1.32 -3.91 10.91
C MET A 32 2.62 -3.31 11.46
N GLY A 33 2.54 -2.25 12.28
CA GLY A 33 3.72 -1.68 12.92
C GLY A 33 4.48 -2.69 13.76
N GLN A 34 3.78 -3.48 14.56
CA GLN A 34 4.38 -4.55 15.36
C GLN A 34 4.95 -5.70 14.50
N THR A 35 4.26 -6.07 13.42
CA THR A 35 4.78 -7.07 12.48
C THR A 35 6.08 -6.60 11.84
N ILE A 36 6.15 -5.36 11.38
CA ILE A 36 7.37 -4.79 10.77
C ILE A 36 8.47 -4.65 11.83
N THR A 37 8.13 -4.23 13.03
CA THR A 37 9.08 -4.16 14.16
C THR A 37 9.74 -5.51 14.40
N GLU A 38 8.95 -6.59 14.42
CA GLU A 38 9.48 -7.94 14.61
C GLU A 38 10.35 -8.40 13.44
N MET A 39 9.96 -8.07 12.19
CA MET A 39 10.75 -8.41 11.00
C MET A 39 12.11 -7.69 10.97
N CYS A 40 12.18 -6.45 11.45
CA CYS A 40 13.41 -5.66 11.44
C CYS A 40 14.40 -6.04 12.55
N LYS A 41 13.98 -6.80 13.59
CA LYS A 41 14.87 -7.13 14.72
C LYS A 41 16.13 -7.89 14.31
N ASP A 42 15.99 -8.81 13.36
CA ASP A 42 17.06 -9.67 12.92
C ASP A 42 17.67 -9.25 11.58
N ASP A 43 17.21 -8.11 11.03
CA ASP A 43 17.68 -7.59 9.74
C ASP A 43 18.91 -6.69 9.97
N PRO A 44 20.10 -7.05 9.45
CA PRO A 44 21.30 -6.25 9.64
C PRO A 44 21.33 -4.96 8.79
N GLU A 45 20.40 -4.81 7.85
CA GLU A 45 20.36 -3.67 6.91
C GLU A 45 19.38 -2.58 7.36
N ILE A 46 18.46 -2.88 8.31
CA ILE A 46 17.37 -1.96 8.71
C ILE A 46 17.33 -1.81 10.23
N GLU A 47 17.25 -0.58 10.70
CA GLU A 47 17.06 -0.23 12.10
C GLU A 47 15.83 0.68 12.27
N ILE A 48 14.89 0.30 13.15
CA ILE A 48 13.83 1.22 13.58
C ILE A 48 14.38 2.12 14.68
N VAL A 49 14.61 3.39 14.35
CA VAL A 49 15.22 4.36 15.28
C VAL A 49 14.19 5.12 16.11
N ALA A 50 12.94 5.17 15.67
CA ALA A 50 11.82 5.79 16.40
C ALA A 50 10.48 5.21 15.94
N GLY A 51 9.51 5.23 16.83
CA GLY A 51 8.10 4.94 16.53
C GLY A 51 7.21 6.16 16.74
N ILE A 52 6.12 6.23 16.01
CA ILE A 52 5.07 7.25 16.21
C ILE A 52 3.76 6.54 16.43
N ASP A 53 3.14 6.77 17.58
CA ASP A 53 1.80 6.28 17.90
C ASP A 53 1.17 7.07 19.06
N LEU A 54 -0.15 7.24 19.04
CA LEU A 54 -0.89 7.82 20.17
C LEU A 54 -1.04 6.83 21.33
N TYR A 55 -1.06 5.54 21.02
CA TYR A 55 -1.13 4.47 22.02
C TYR A 55 0.28 4.03 22.40
N ASP A 56 0.62 4.15 23.67
CA ASP A 56 1.95 3.85 24.23
C ASP A 56 2.00 2.57 25.12
N GLY A 57 0.92 1.79 25.11
CA GLY A 57 0.80 0.58 25.94
C GLY A 57 1.65 -0.61 25.49
N ILE A 58 2.43 -0.49 24.40
CA ILE A 58 3.35 -1.53 23.91
C ILE A 58 4.80 -1.07 24.14
N LYS A 59 5.60 -1.96 24.77
CA LYS A 59 7.03 -1.71 24.95
C LYS A 59 7.77 -2.04 23.66
N ASN A 60 8.40 -1.05 23.06
CA ASN A 60 9.30 -1.19 21.92
C ASN A 60 10.76 -0.99 22.35
N ASP A 61 11.70 -1.46 21.52
CA ASP A 61 13.15 -1.29 21.75
C ASP A 61 13.66 0.09 21.27
N TYR A 62 12.75 0.94 20.74
CA TYR A 62 12.96 2.31 20.31
C TYR A 62 12.00 3.27 21.02
N GLN A 63 12.33 4.56 21.02
CA GLN A 63 11.48 5.59 21.59
C GLN A 63 10.21 5.80 20.76
N VAL A 64 9.05 5.89 21.40
CA VAL A 64 7.77 6.19 20.75
C VAL A 64 7.37 7.63 21.06
N PHE A 65 7.01 8.37 20.02
CA PHE A 65 6.54 9.75 20.10
C PHE A 65 5.03 9.79 19.82
N PRO A 66 4.27 10.69 20.46
CA PRO A 66 2.82 10.78 20.25
C PRO A 66 2.42 11.38 18.88
N ASN A 67 3.32 12.13 18.25
CA ASN A 67 3.13 12.75 16.95
C ASN A 67 4.48 12.88 16.23
N ILE A 68 4.48 12.79 14.92
CA ILE A 68 5.69 12.88 14.11
C ILE A 68 6.34 14.28 14.16
N SER A 69 5.55 15.33 14.37
CA SER A 69 6.04 16.70 14.44
C SER A 69 6.96 16.98 15.65
N VAL A 70 6.87 16.15 16.71
CA VAL A 70 7.77 16.25 17.87
C VAL A 70 8.90 15.24 17.85
N CYS A 71 9.01 14.44 16.80
CA CYS A 71 10.11 13.51 16.60
C CYS A 71 11.32 14.25 16.04
N ASP A 72 12.42 14.28 16.80
CA ASP A 72 13.69 14.92 16.43
C ASP A 72 14.75 13.89 15.96
N VAL A 73 14.38 12.62 15.88
CA VAL A 73 15.25 11.53 15.46
C VAL A 73 15.46 11.57 13.95
N LYS A 74 16.72 11.50 13.53
CA LYS A 74 17.08 11.43 12.11
C LYS A 74 16.85 10.01 11.56
N ALA A 75 16.19 9.93 10.42
CA ALA A 75 15.94 8.69 9.71
C ALA A 75 16.17 8.86 8.20
N ASP A 76 16.38 7.74 7.52
CA ASP A 76 16.56 7.68 6.06
C ASP A 76 15.20 7.55 5.35
N ALA A 77 14.17 7.00 6.04
CA ALA A 77 12.82 6.88 5.53
C ALA A 77 11.77 6.79 6.66
N VAL A 78 10.51 7.06 6.33
CA VAL A 78 9.36 6.77 7.18
C VAL A 78 8.54 5.65 6.55
N ILE A 79 8.14 4.64 7.34
CA ILE A 79 7.14 3.64 6.93
C ILE A 79 5.86 3.92 7.71
N ASP A 80 4.76 4.15 6.98
CA ASP A 80 3.48 4.55 7.56
C ASP A 80 2.40 3.49 7.39
N PHE A 81 1.92 2.98 8.52
CA PHE A 81 0.72 2.16 8.67
C PHE A 81 -0.21 2.73 9.76
N SER A 82 -0.42 4.04 9.75
CA SER A 82 -1.22 4.74 10.74
C SER A 82 -2.69 4.86 10.33
N ASN A 83 -3.24 6.05 10.39
CA ASN A 83 -4.59 6.36 9.95
C ASN A 83 -4.63 7.70 9.19
N ALA A 84 -5.68 7.92 8.40
CA ALA A 84 -5.79 9.09 7.52
C ALA A 84 -5.68 10.45 8.27
N LYS A 85 -6.06 10.51 9.56
CA LYS A 85 -5.98 11.77 10.35
C LYS A 85 -4.55 12.20 10.65
N ALA A 86 -3.60 11.26 10.62
CA ALA A 86 -2.19 11.54 10.91
C ALA A 86 -1.36 11.84 9.65
N VAL A 87 -1.93 11.65 8.46
CA VAL A 87 -1.18 11.75 7.18
C VAL A 87 -0.78 13.18 6.85
N ASP A 88 -1.59 14.19 7.23
CA ASP A 88 -1.25 15.58 6.95
C ASP A 88 0.03 16.03 7.64
N ASP A 89 0.18 15.73 8.93
CA ASP A 89 1.38 16.02 9.71
C ASP A 89 2.58 15.22 9.20
N LEU A 90 2.36 13.94 8.82
CA LEU A 90 3.37 13.10 8.21
C LEU A 90 3.93 13.72 6.91
N LEU A 91 3.07 14.17 6.02
CA LEU A 91 3.49 14.76 4.74
C LEU A 91 4.26 16.06 4.94
N ILE A 92 3.84 16.91 5.89
CA ILE A 92 4.57 18.14 6.26
C ILE A 92 5.96 17.78 6.78
N TYR A 93 6.05 16.82 7.71
CA TYR A 93 7.34 16.36 8.24
C TYR A 93 8.27 15.84 7.15
N CYS A 94 7.78 14.98 6.27
CA CYS A 94 8.57 14.40 5.19
C CYS A 94 9.10 15.46 4.23
N GLU A 95 8.27 16.46 3.88
CA GLU A 95 8.66 17.58 3.02
C GLU A 95 9.69 18.49 3.69
N GLU A 96 9.47 18.89 4.94
CA GLU A 96 10.37 19.77 5.69
C GLU A 96 11.73 19.12 5.99
N LYS A 97 11.73 17.85 6.36
CA LYS A 97 12.95 17.10 6.70
C LYS A 97 13.62 16.43 5.49
N GLN A 98 12.98 16.47 4.32
CA GLN A 98 13.43 15.80 3.09
C GLN A 98 13.63 14.29 3.30
N VAL A 99 12.69 13.65 4.03
CA VAL A 99 12.73 12.22 4.34
C VAL A 99 11.71 11.48 3.48
N PRO A 100 12.14 10.48 2.69
CA PRO A 100 11.25 9.61 1.91
C PRO A 100 10.20 8.90 2.76
N VAL A 101 9.05 8.61 2.17
CA VAL A 101 7.97 7.92 2.88
C VAL A 101 7.35 6.78 2.08
N VAL A 102 7.14 5.65 2.75
CA VAL A 102 6.32 4.52 2.30
C VAL A 102 4.94 4.66 2.96
N LEU A 103 3.98 5.21 2.21
CA LEU A 103 2.64 5.57 2.70
C LEU A 103 1.66 4.43 2.42
N CYS A 104 1.33 3.64 3.44
CA CYS A 104 0.40 2.50 3.35
C CYS A 104 -0.97 2.79 3.98
N THR A 105 -1.15 3.94 4.62
CA THR A 105 -2.44 4.37 5.16
C THR A 105 -3.48 4.48 4.05
N THR A 106 -4.65 3.88 4.30
CA THR A 106 -5.81 3.88 3.40
C THR A 106 -6.87 4.88 3.84
N GLY A 107 -7.88 5.13 2.98
CA GLY A 107 -8.99 6.02 3.30
C GLY A 107 -8.63 7.51 3.30
N LEU A 108 -7.65 7.91 2.49
CA LEU A 108 -7.28 9.31 2.31
C LEU A 108 -8.37 10.07 1.56
N SER A 109 -8.60 11.34 1.92
CA SER A 109 -9.47 12.24 1.19
C SER A 109 -8.84 12.69 -0.13
N GLU A 110 -9.65 13.27 -1.03
CA GLU A 110 -9.16 13.84 -2.29
C GLU A 110 -8.13 14.96 -2.04
N GLU A 111 -8.33 15.78 -1.00
CA GLU A 111 -7.38 16.83 -0.61
C GLU A 111 -6.05 16.21 -0.16
N GLN A 112 -6.11 15.12 0.62
CA GLN A 112 -4.91 14.41 1.06
C GLN A 112 -4.20 13.74 -0.11
N LEU A 113 -4.92 13.15 -1.06
CA LEU A 113 -4.34 12.59 -2.28
C LEU A 113 -3.65 13.67 -3.14
N ALA A 114 -4.26 14.85 -3.27
CA ALA A 114 -3.65 15.99 -3.94
C ALA A 114 -2.36 16.44 -3.24
N LYS A 115 -2.36 16.48 -1.90
CA LYS A 115 -1.17 16.82 -1.10
C LYS A 115 -0.06 15.78 -1.24
N VAL A 116 -0.39 14.48 -1.24
CA VAL A 116 0.57 13.40 -1.54
C VAL A 116 1.25 13.64 -2.89
N LYS A 117 0.47 13.97 -3.92
CA LYS A 117 1.00 14.29 -5.26
C LYS A 117 1.90 15.52 -5.26
N GLN A 118 1.55 16.57 -4.53
CA GLN A 118 2.37 17.77 -4.38
C GLN A 118 3.70 17.42 -3.70
N VAL A 119 3.68 16.76 -2.54
CA VAL A 119 4.86 16.39 -1.76
C VAL A 119 5.77 15.43 -2.54
N SER A 120 5.21 14.54 -3.36
CA SER A 120 5.98 13.64 -4.21
C SER A 120 6.85 14.35 -5.28
N GLY A 121 6.60 15.62 -5.54
CA GLY A 121 7.47 16.47 -6.36
C GLY A 121 8.74 16.95 -5.64
N HIS A 122 8.79 16.85 -4.31
CA HIS A 122 9.89 17.36 -3.49
C HIS A 122 10.65 16.24 -2.77
N VAL A 123 9.97 15.16 -2.40
CA VAL A 123 10.53 14.01 -1.70
C VAL A 123 9.96 12.70 -2.27
N ALA A 124 10.72 11.61 -2.23
CA ALA A 124 10.24 10.34 -2.74
C ALA A 124 9.07 9.80 -1.88
N VAL A 125 7.95 9.49 -2.52
CA VAL A 125 6.76 8.91 -1.90
C VAL A 125 6.36 7.63 -2.62
N LEU A 126 6.43 6.50 -1.92
CA LEU A 126 5.82 5.25 -2.38
C LEU A 126 4.46 5.09 -1.71
N LYS A 127 3.37 5.33 -2.45
CA LYS A 127 2.01 5.10 -1.95
C LYS A 127 1.50 3.75 -2.41
N SER A 128 1.10 2.89 -1.47
CA SER A 128 0.49 1.60 -1.80
C SER A 128 -0.54 1.19 -0.75
N ALA A 129 -1.75 0.91 -1.19
CA ALA A 129 -2.83 0.40 -0.32
C ALA A 129 -2.63 -1.08 0.05
N ASN A 130 -1.79 -1.80 -0.68
CA ASN A 130 -1.52 -3.23 -0.46
C ASN A 130 -0.09 -3.58 -0.88
N MET A 131 0.70 -4.07 0.08
CA MET A 131 2.09 -4.49 -0.11
C MET A 131 2.23 -5.99 -0.41
N SER A 132 1.13 -6.73 -0.53
CA SER A 132 1.17 -8.15 -0.90
C SER A 132 1.70 -8.34 -2.31
N LEU A 133 2.78 -9.12 -2.46
CA LEU A 133 3.32 -9.50 -3.76
C LEU A 133 2.25 -10.18 -4.62
N GLY A 134 1.44 -11.07 -4.02
CA GLY A 134 0.36 -11.78 -4.73
C GLY A 134 -0.72 -10.84 -5.25
N ILE A 135 -1.14 -9.86 -4.46
CA ILE A 135 -2.13 -8.86 -4.90
C ILE A 135 -1.57 -7.96 -6.00
N ASN A 136 -0.32 -7.51 -5.87
CA ASN A 136 0.32 -6.70 -6.91
C ASN A 136 0.48 -7.47 -8.23
N MET A 137 0.87 -8.74 -8.15
CA MET A 137 0.92 -9.62 -9.34
C MET A 137 -0.47 -9.83 -9.95
N LEU A 138 -1.49 -10.01 -9.12
CA LEU A 138 -2.87 -10.14 -9.59
C LEU A 138 -3.34 -8.85 -10.29
N MET A 139 -3.05 -7.67 -9.75
CA MET A 139 -3.37 -6.38 -10.41
C MET A 139 -2.75 -6.29 -11.81
N GLU A 140 -1.49 -6.68 -11.98
CA GLU A 140 -0.83 -6.68 -13.29
C GLU A 140 -1.44 -7.71 -14.27
N LEU A 141 -1.82 -8.89 -13.80
CA LEU A 141 -2.54 -9.87 -14.61
C LEU A 141 -3.93 -9.37 -15.03
N LEU A 142 -4.64 -8.70 -14.12
CA LEU A 142 -5.96 -8.14 -14.39
C LEU A 142 -5.93 -6.98 -15.39
N LYS A 143 -4.90 -6.12 -15.37
CA LYS A 143 -4.68 -5.10 -16.42
C LYS A 143 -4.63 -5.75 -17.81
N LYS A 144 -3.82 -6.80 -17.96
CA LYS A 144 -3.70 -7.55 -19.23
C LYS A 144 -5.00 -8.24 -19.64
N ALA A 145 -5.67 -8.88 -18.67
CA ALA A 145 -6.95 -9.55 -18.92
C ALA A 145 -8.03 -8.53 -19.35
N ALA A 146 -8.15 -7.39 -18.66
CA ALA A 146 -9.11 -6.34 -18.97
C ALA A 146 -8.86 -5.76 -20.38
N LEU A 147 -7.63 -5.44 -20.73
CA LEU A 147 -7.28 -4.94 -22.07
C LEU A 147 -7.67 -5.89 -23.19
N THR A 148 -7.63 -7.21 -22.93
CA THR A 148 -7.95 -8.23 -23.94
C THR A 148 -9.43 -8.56 -23.98
N LEU A 149 -10.05 -8.75 -22.80
CA LEU A 149 -11.39 -9.33 -22.69
C LEU A 149 -12.50 -8.29 -22.72
N ALA A 150 -12.30 -7.09 -22.17
CA ALA A 150 -13.32 -6.05 -22.17
C ALA A 150 -13.69 -5.57 -23.58
N PRO A 151 -12.76 -5.33 -24.53
CA PRO A 151 -13.10 -5.05 -25.93
C PRO A 151 -13.83 -6.21 -26.62
N ALA A 152 -13.56 -7.46 -26.20
CA ALA A 152 -14.24 -8.65 -26.72
C ALA A 152 -15.66 -8.84 -26.13
N GLY A 153 -16.10 -7.94 -25.24
CA GLY A 153 -17.47 -7.92 -24.71
C GLY A 153 -17.62 -8.68 -23.37
N PHE A 154 -16.53 -9.01 -22.70
CA PHE A 154 -16.60 -9.60 -21.37
C PHE A 154 -17.01 -8.56 -20.33
N ASP A 155 -17.91 -8.97 -19.45
CA ASP A 155 -18.31 -8.23 -18.26
C ASP A 155 -17.32 -8.46 -17.12
N MET A 156 -17.13 -7.43 -16.27
CA MET A 156 -16.20 -7.46 -15.14
C MET A 156 -16.96 -7.28 -13.83
N GLU A 157 -16.83 -8.24 -12.93
CA GLU A 157 -17.43 -8.21 -11.59
C GLU A 157 -16.38 -8.63 -10.55
N ILE A 158 -16.43 -8.02 -9.37
CA ILE A 158 -15.58 -8.35 -8.24
C ILE A 158 -16.47 -8.77 -7.07
N VAL A 159 -16.14 -9.88 -6.43
CA VAL A 159 -16.75 -10.31 -5.18
C VAL A 159 -15.66 -10.40 -4.12
N GLU A 160 -15.85 -9.68 -3.01
CA GLU A 160 -14.93 -9.75 -1.88
C GLU A 160 -15.65 -10.21 -0.61
N LYS A 161 -14.95 -10.97 0.22
CA LYS A 161 -15.49 -11.54 1.43
C LYS A 161 -14.51 -11.31 2.58
N HIS A 162 -15.00 -10.77 3.70
CA HIS A 162 -14.21 -10.56 4.91
C HIS A 162 -15.01 -10.88 6.18
N HIS A 163 -14.28 -10.91 7.29
CA HIS A 163 -14.87 -11.10 8.62
C HIS A 163 -15.89 -10.02 8.97
N ASN A 164 -16.78 -10.33 9.90
CA ASN A 164 -17.89 -9.47 10.31
C ASN A 164 -17.47 -8.18 11.07
N GLN A 165 -16.18 -8.03 11.42
CA GLN A 165 -15.64 -6.83 12.07
C GLN A 165 -15.03 -5.83 11.09
N LYS A 166 -14.98 -6.14 9.78
CA LYS A 166 -14.44 -5.20 8.78
C LYS A 166 -15.44 -4.09 8.49
N LEU A 167 -15.01 -2.84 8.72
CA LEU A 167 -15.89 -1.67 8.63
C LEU A 167 -16.06 -1.18 7.19
N ASP A 168 -14.99 -1.15 6.42
CA ASP A 168 -15.02 -0.71 5.03
C ASP A 168 -15.64 -1.78 4.12
N ALA A 169 -16.55 -1.36 3.25
CA ALA A 169 -17.17 -2.17 2.20
C ALA A 169 -17.45 -1.25 0.98
N PRO A 170 -16.87 -1.55 -0.20
CA PRO A 170 -15.91 -2.63 -0.48
C PRO A 170 -14.55 -2.44 0.22
N SER A 171 -13.77 -3.52 0.28
CA SER A 171 -12.41 -3.48 0.82
C SER A 171 -11.49 -2.63 -0.07
N GLY A 172 -10.45 -2.01 0.53
CA GLY A 172 -9.44 -1.26 -0.23
C GLY A 172 -8.74 -2.12 -1.30
N THR A 173 -8.55 -3.42 -1.06
CA THR A 173 -8.00 -4.35 -2.05
C THR A 173 -8.96 -4.56 -3.24
N ALA A 174 -10.27 -4.71 -2.99
CA ALA A 174 -11.25 -4.82 -4.07
C ALA A 174 -11.28 -3.57 -4.95
N LEU A 175 -11.22 -2.39 -4.34
CA LEU A 175 -11.12 -1.13 -5.08
C LEU A 175 -9.81 -1.04 -5.87
N ALA A 176 -8.67 -1.42 -5.30
CA ALA A 176 -7.39 -1.42 -6.02
C ALA A 176 -7.38 -2.37 -7.23
N LEU A 177 -8.04 -3.54 -7.13
CA LEU A 177 -8.23 -4.45 -8.28
C LEU A 177 -9.11 -3.82 -9.36
N ALA A 178 -10.21 -3.15 -8.97
CA ALA A 178 -11.07 -2.43 -9.91
C ALA A 178 -10.34 -1.27 -10.58
N ASP A 179 -9.62 -0.45 -9.79
CA ASP A 179 -8.83 0.69 -10.27
C ASP A 179 -7.78 0.24 -11.28
N SER A 180 -7.07 -0.87 -11.00
CA SER A 180 -6.04 -1.38 -11.90
C SER A 180 -6.59 -1.79 -13.27
N MET A 181 -7.78 -2.42 -13.32
CA MET A 181 -8.46 -2.74 -14.57
C MET A 181 -8.97 -1.48 -15.28
N ASN A 182 -9.58 -0.56 -14.54
CA ASN A 182 -10.18 0.65 -15.09
C ASN A 182 -9.12 1.62 -15.64
N GLU A 183 -8.01 1.79 -14.94
CA GLU A 183 -6.84 2.56 -15.40
C GLU A 183 -6.34 2.03 -16.75
N ALA A 184 -6.16 0.72 -16.88
CA ALA A 184 -5.76 0.09 -18.13
C ALA A 184 -6.77 0.34 -19.28
N LEU A 185 -8.05 0.52 -18.96
CA LEU A 185 -9.14 0.82 -19.89
C LEU A 185 -9.40 2.32 -20.08
N ASN A 186 -8.48 3.19 -19.66
CA ASN A 186 -8.57 4.66 -19.71
C ASN A 186 -9.73 5.22 -18.88
N GLU A 187 -10.00 4.66 -17.71
CA GLU A 187 -10.99 5.11 -16.73
C GLU A 187 -12.43 5.26 -17.28
N LYS A 188 -12.79 4.38 -18.21
CA LYS A 188 -14.11 4.43 -18.90
C LYS A 188 -15.24 3.75 -18.13
N TYR A 189 -14.92 2.95 -17.11
CA TYR A 189 -15.89 2.10 -16.43
C TYR A 189 -16.37 2.73 -15.12
N ALA A 190 -17.68 2.79 -14.95
CA ALA A 190 -18.32 3.19 -13.69
C ALA A 190 -18.33 2.01 -12.70
N TYR A 191 -18.12 2.29 -11.42
CA TYR A 191 -18.24 1.28 -10.36
C TYR A 191 -19.69 1.16 -9.92
N VAL A 192 -20.20 -0.06 -9.87
CA VAL A 192 -21.54 -0.37 -9.42
C VAL A 192 -21.48 -1.23 -8.18
N TYR A 193 -21.93 -0.64 -7.07
CA TYR A 193 -22.00 -1.31 -5.78
C TYR A 193 -23.41 -1.85 -5.55
N ASP A 194 -23.53 -3.13 -5.20
CA ASP A 194 -24.82 -3.73 -4.83
C ASP A 194 -25.93 -3.54 -5.89
N ARG A 195 -25.92 -4.37 -6.95
CA ARG A 195 -26.91 -4.37 -8.03
C ARG A 195 -28.33 -4.70 -7.59
N SER A 196 -28.53 -5.15 -6.34
CA SER A 196 -29.88 -5.51 -5.84
C SER A 196 -30.83 -4.32 -5.71
N ARG A 197 -30.29 -3.08 -5.65
CA ARG A 197 -31.07 -1.85 -5.46
C ARG A 197 -31.89 -1.44 -6.68
N GLU A 198 -31.49 -1.89 -7.87
CA GLU A 198 -32.12 -1.47 -9.11
C GLU A 198 -32.48 -2.68 -9.98
N ARG A 199 -33.70 -2.72 -10.47
CA ARG A 199 -34.14 -3.75 -11.42
C ARG A 199 -33.89 -3.29 -12.86
N LYS A 200 -32.60 -3.30 -13.28
CA LYS A 200 -32.18 -2.97 -14.64
C LYS A 200 -31.16 -3.95 -15.19
N LYS A 201 -30.99 -3.96 -16.51
CA LYS A 201 -29.90 -4.67 -17.15
C LYS A 201 -28.57 -3.96 -16.82
N ARG A 202 -27.49 -4.75 -16.80
CA ARG A 202 -26.13 -4.24 -16.69
C ARG A 202 -25.80 -3.34 -17.90
N GLU A 203 -25.14 -2.22 -17.63
CA GLU A 203 -24.59 -1.36 -18.68
C GLU A 203 -23.22 -1.89 -19.18
N LYS A 204 -22.84 -1.46 -20.38
CA LYS A 204 -21.62 -1.96 -21.05
C LYS A 204 -20.33 -1.56 -20.30
N TYR A 205 -20.28 -0.36 -19.75
CA TYR A 205 -19.08 0.20 -19.13
C TYR A 205 -19.22 0.28 -17.61
N GLU A 206 -19.36 -0.90 -16.99
CA GLU A 206 -19.46 -1.05 -15.54
C GLU A 206 -18.48 -2.10 -15.03
N ILE A 207 -17.93 -1.87 -13.83
CA ILE A 207 -17.29 -2.87 -12.99
C ILE A 207 -18.16 -3.02 -11.76
N GLY A 208 -18.78 -4.20 -11.58
CA GLY A 208 -19.55 -4.47 -10.38
C GLY A 208 -18.67 -4.86 -9.22
N ILE A 209 -19.00 -4.41 -8.00
CA ILE A 209 -18.25 -4.75 -6.79
C ILE A 209 -19.23 -5.13 -5.70
N SER A 210 -19.15 -6.38 -5.24
CA SER A 210 -20.01 -6.93 -4.19
C SER A 210 -19.21 -7.32 -2.96
N ALA A 211 -19.68 -6.92 -1.79
CA ALA A 211 -18.99 -7.17 -0.51
C ALA A 211 -19.80 -8.12 0.38
N VAL A 212 -19.15 -9.18 0.85
CA VAL A 212 -19.71 -10.13 1.82
C VAL A 212 -19.01 -9.94 3.17
N ARG A 213 -19.79 -9.95 4.26
CA ARG A 213 -19.29 -9.86 5.63
C ARG A 213 -19.84 -11.02 6.44
N GLY A 214 -18.94 -11.85 7.02
CA GLY A 214 -19.37 -13.02 7.78
C GLY A 214 -18.27 -13.71 8.55
N GLY A 215 -18.61 -14.22 9.73
CA GLY A 215 -17.71 -15.01 10.57
C GLY A 215 -16.32 -14.41 10.73
N ASN A 216 -15.32 -15.26 10.53
CA ASN A 216 -13.89 -14.93 10.63
C ASN A 216 -13.16 -15.03 9.29
N ILE A 217 -13.84 -14.80 8.17
CA ILE A 217 -13.23 -14.82 6.83
C ILE A 217 -12.06 -13.85 6.81
N VAL A 218 -10.86 -14.35 6.54
CA VAL A 218 -9.62 -13.56 6.59
C VAL A 218 -9.60 -12.45 5.54
N GLY A 219 -10.01 -12.80 4.30
CA GLY A 219 -10.11 -11.93 3.15
C GLY A 219 -9.98 -12.74 1.87
N GLU A 220 -11.03 -12.73 1.07
CA GLU A 220 -11.08 -13.42 -0.23
C GLU A 220 -11.50 -12.40 -1.30
N HIS A 221 -10.86 -12.45 -2.46
CA HIS A 221 -11.19 -11.60 -3.59
C HIS A 221 -11.30 -12.47 -4.85
N GLU A 222 -12.41 -12.34 -5.54
CA GLU A 222 -12.69 -13.03 -6.78
C GLU A 222 -13.00 -12.00 -7.86
N VAL A 223 -12.31 -12.07 -8.99
CA VAL A 223 -12.58 -11.24 -10.17
C VAL A 223 -13.16 -12.13 -11.26
N ILE A 224 -14.37 -11.83 -11.69
CA ILE A 224 -15.13 -12.58 -12.65
C ILE A 224 -15.12 -11.82 -13.99
N LEU A 225 -14.57 -12.46 -15.00
CA LEU A 225 -14.62 -11.99 -16.39
C LEU A 225 -15.51 -12.95 -17.16
N SER A 226 -16.69 -12.51 -17.59
CA SER A 226 -17.70 -13.39 -18.16
C SER A 226 -18.33 -12.84 -19.43
N LEU A 227 -18.72 -13.74 -20.31
CA LEU A 227 -19.40 -13.43 -21.56
C LEU A 227 -20.62 -14.36 -21.71
N ILE A 228 -21.77 -13.81 -22.16
CA ILE A 228 -23.01 -14.60 -22.31
C ILE A 228 -22.94 -15.60 -23.46
N HIS A 229 -22.23 -15.24 -24.54
CA HIS A 229 -22.02 -16.10 -25.71
C HIS A 229 -20.54 -16.12 -26.08
N ILE A 230 -19.96 -17.29 -26.15
CA ILE A 230 -18.57 -17.51 -26.55
C ILE A 230 -18.46 -17.76 -28.05
#